data_67b7d1fff3ea459ac83e89f50f1faf25
#
_entry.id   67b7d1fff3ea459ac83e89f50f1faf25
#
_cell.length_a   1.000
_cell.length_b   1.000
_cell.length_c   1.000
_cell.angle_alpha   90.00
_cell.angle_beta   90.00
_cell.angle_gamma   90.00
#
_symmetry.space_group_name_H-M   'P 1'
#
loop_
_entity.id
_entity.type
_entity.pdbx_description
1 polymer ?
#
loop_
_entity_poly.entity_id
_entity_poly.type
_entity_poly.pdbx_seq_one_letter_code
_entity_poly.pdbx_strand_id
1 'polypeptide(L)' 'MNTRDEVRQMRIREWKKVFEDKAASGLSAKEYCQQNGIGKDQYFYWQKIV' A
#
# COMPACT_ATOMS: atom_id res chain seq x y z
N MET A 1 -23.79 7.67 7.76
CA MET A 1 -22.49 7.75 7.09
C MET A 1 -21.45 6.98 7.88
N ASN A 2 -20.74 6.06 7.26
CA ASN A 2 -19.83 5.17 7.98
C ASN A 2 -18.39 5.67 7.84
N THR A 3 -17.87 6.25 8.93
CA THR A 3 -16.53 6.83 8.96
C THR A 3 -15.45 5.79 8.63
N ARG A 4 -15.69 4.53 9.00
CA ARG A 4 -14.76 3.44 8.73
C ARG A 4 -14.59 3.20 7.23
N ASP A 5 -15.70 3.27 6.47
CA ASP A 5 -15.65 3.08 5.03
C ASP A 5 -14.89 4.22 4.35
N GLU A 6 -15.05 5.44 4.82
CA GLU A 6 -14.32 6.58 4.29
C GLU A 6 -12.82 6.45 4.52
N VAL A 7 -12.42 6.08 5.73
CA VAL A 7 -11.01 5.85 6.06
C VAL A 7 -10.43 4.72 5.21
N ARG A 8 -11.19 3.64 5.07
CA ARG A 8 -10.75 2.50 4.26
C ARG A 8 -10.55 2.89 2.80
N GLN A 9 -11.49 3.68 2.25
CA GLN A 9 -11.39 4.17 0.86
C GLN A 9 -10.16 5.05 0.67
N MET A 10 -9.86 5.92 1.61
CA MET A 10 -8.67 6.75 1.56
C MET A 10 -7.40 5.90 1.57
N ARG A 11 -7.35 4.88 2.42
CA ARG A 11 -6.20 3.99 2.50
C ARG A 11 -6.02 3.18 1.22
N ILE A 12 -7.12 2.73 0.62
CA ILE A 12 -7.05 2.01 -0.66
C ILE A 12 -6.42 2.89 -1.74
N ARG A 13 -6.81 4.16 -1.81
CA ARG A 13 -6.23 5.10 -2.77
C ARG A 13 -4.74 5.32 -2.54
N GLU A 14 -4.34 5.48 -1.28
CA GLU A 14 -2.94 5.66 -0.91
C GLU A 14 -2.12 4.42 -1.31
N TRP A 15 -2.64 3.24 -1.02
CA TRP A 15 -1.94 2.01 -1.35
C TRP A 15 -1.88 1.74 -2.84
N LYS A 16 -2.88 2.17 -3.59
CA LYS A 16 -2.81 2.11 -5.06
C LYS A 16 -1.62 2.90 -5.57
N LYS A 17 -1.41 4.10 -5.04
CA LYS A 17 -0.26 4.92 -5.41
C LYS A 17 1.04 4.25 -5.00
N VAL A 18 1.07 3.63 -3.82
CA VAL A 18 2.25 2.91 -3.35
C VAL A 18 2.62 1.79 -4.32
N PHE A 19 1.64 1.01 -4.74
CA PHE A 19 1.90 -0.10 -5.67
C PHE A 19 2.31 0.38 -7.05
N GLU A 20 1.73 1.47 -7.53
CA GLU A 20 2.13 2.09 -8.79
C GLU A 20 3.56 2.60 -8.72
N ASP A 21 3.90 3.27 -7.63
CA ASP A 21 5.25 3.79 -7.41
C ASP A 21 6.27 2.64 -7.32
N LYS A 22 5.92 1.58 -6.63
CA LYS A 22 6.77 0.39 -6.53
C LYS A 22 7.03 -0.20 -7.92
N ALA A 23 5.99 -0.32 -8.75
CA ALA A 23 6.13 -0.84 -10.10
C ALA A 23 7.03 0.06 -10.97
N ALA A 24 6.89 1.37 -10.82
CA ALA A 24 7.69 2.33 -11.56
C ALA A 24 9.15 2.34 -11.10
N SER A 25 9.40 2.07 -9.82
CA SER A 25 10.76 2.08 -9.26
C SER A 25 11.58 0.86 -9.66
N GLY A 26 10.93 -0.23 -10.05
CA GLY A 26 11.62 -1.48 -10.40
C GLY A 26 12.15 -2.24 -9.19
N LEU A 27 11.83 -1.80 -7.97
CA LEU A 27 12.27 -2.47 -6.76
C LEU A 27 11.38 -3.68 -6.44
N SER A 28 11.96 -4.65 -5.71
CA SER A 28 11.16 -5.74 -5.17
C SER A 28 10.31 -5.25 -4.00
N ALA A 29 9.28 -6.02 -3.63
CA ALA A 29 8.42 -5.66 -2.50
C ALA A 29 9.25 -5.48 -1.23
N LYS A 30 10.21 -6.37 -1.01
CA LYS A 30 11.07 -6.31 0.17
C LYS A 30 11.90 -5.02 0.19
N GLU A 31 12.54 -4.71 -0.93
CA GLU A 31 13.37 -3.52 -1.03
C GLU A 31 12.55 -2.24 -0.88
N TYR A 32 11.40 -2.19 -1.54
CA TYR A 32 10.53 -1.04 -1.47
C TYR A 32 10.05 -0.80 -0.03
N CYS A 33 9.63 -1.85 0.67
CA CYS A 33 9.17 -1.74 2.05
C CYS A 33 10.29 -1.25 2.96
N GLN A 34 11.52 -1.74 2.76
CA GLN A 34 12.66 -1.32 3.57
C GLN A 34 12.99 0.15 3.36
N GLN A 35 12.99 0.61 2.11
CA GLN A 35 13.33 2.00 1.80
C GLN A 35 12.29 2.99 2.31
N ASN A 36 11.02 2.58 2.31
CA ASN A 36 9.92 3.46 2.70
C ASN A 36 9.43 3.24 4.13
N GLY A 37 10.04 2.32 4.88
CA GLY A 37 9.65 2.05 6.24
C GLY A 37 8.27 1.40 6.35
N ILE A 38 7.84 0.65 5.35
CA ILE A 38 6.54 0.00 5.32
C ILE A 38 6.66 -1.40 5.90
N GLY A 39 5.74 -1.77 6.79
CA GLY A 39 5.70 -3.12 7.34
C GLY A 39 5.24 -4.13 6.28
N LYS A 40 5.93 -5.28 6.21
CA LYS A 40 5.59 -6.33 5.24
C LYS A 40 4.18 -6.85 5.43
N ASP A 41 3.74 -6.99 6.68
CA ASP A 41 2.39 -7.47 6.98
C ASP A 41 1.33 -6.55 6.39
N GLN A 42 1.51 -5.24 6.57
CA GLN A 42 0.60 -4.26 6.00
C GLN A 42 0.64 -4.25 4.48
N TYR A 43 1.83 -4.35 3.91
CA TYR A 43 1.99 -4.38 2.46
C TYR A 43 1.21 -5.55 1.85
N PHE A 44 1.39 -6.75 2.37
CA PHE A 44 0.71 -7.92 1.83
C PHE A 44 -0.79 -7.90 2.11
N TYR A 45 -1.19 -7.36 3.26
CA TYR A 45 -2.61 -7.20 3.57
C TYR A 45 -3.31 -6.31 2.53
N TRP A 46 -2.72 -5.16 2.24
CA TRP A 46 -3.31 -4.23 1.27
C TRP A 46 -3.19 -4.72 -0.17
N GLN A 47 -2.18 -5.52 -0.46
CA GLN A 47 -2.05 -6.14 -1.77
C GLN A 47 -3.23 -7.06 -2.08
N LYS A 48 -3.77 -7.72 -1.09
CA LYS A 48 -4.95 -8.58 -1.26
C LYS A 48 -6.22 -7.76 -1.50
N ILE A 49 -6.30 -6.58 -0.91
CA ILE A 49 -7.48 -5.73 -0.95
C ILE A 49 -7.53 -4.88 -2.20
N VAL A 50 -6.42 -4.36 -2.60
CA VAL A 50 -6.32 -3.43 -3.75
C VAL A 50 -6.35 -4.13 -5.10
#